data_de7e5b079440076103907765021754e4
#
_entry.id   de7e5b079440076103907765021754e4
#
_cell.length_a   1.000
_cell.length_b   1.000
_cell.length_c   1.000
_cell.angle_alpha   90.00
_cell.angle_beta   90.00
_cell.angle_gamma   90.00
#
_symmetry.space_group_name_H-M   'P 1'
#
loop_
_entity.id
_entity.type
_entity.pdbx_description
1 polymer ?
#
loop_
_entity_poly.entity_id
_entity_poly.type
_entity_poly.pdbx_seq_one_letter_code
_entity_poly.pdbx_strand_id
1 'polypeptide(L)'
;YEICACLVGSEMCIRDSNERVVFTSPVSGTVSAINRGEKRCILNVTVQADATQTYEEFAKLNVQTASREEIIDFLLKSGLWPMIIQRPYGIIADPSDTPKAVFVSTFDSAPLAPDYNFVLAGEKRNLETGIEAMRKLTSGKVHLGVRAGAEGEMASLKGAEIHTFAGKHPVGNVGVQIHHVDPINKDERVWTVNIQDLAIIGRLLNEGRVDRTKVIAVAGSEVKNPQYYRLIDGAPVASVLKDNLKPTAHNPRIISGNVLTGRKTPADGFIGFYANMVTVIPEGNHYELLGWAMPRLNKFSVSRAYFSWLCPKKVYDLDTNLNGGERPFVVTGLYDKYLPMDIYPTYLLKAILAGDIDKMENLGIYEVVEEDFALCEFVDPSKIEIQQIIRDGINLMIKEA
;
A
#
# COMPACT_ATOMS: atom_id res chain seq x y z
N TYR A 1 -12.39 -2.57 -23.44
CA TYR A 1 -11.46 -2.79 -22.34
C TYR A 1 -12.23 -3.38 -21.17
N GLU A 2 -11.75 -4.47 -20.60
CA GLU A 2 -12.23 -4.91 -19.31
C GLU A 2 -11.46 -4.14 -18.23
N ILE A 3 -12.16 -3.54 -17.29
CA ILE A 3 -11.61 -2.87 -16.13
C ILE A 3 -12.18 -3.54 -14.91
N CYS A 4 -11.33 -3.79 -13.93
CA CYS A 4 -11.73 -4.39 -12.70
C CYS A 4 -12.12 -3.31 -11.68
N ALA A 5 -13.36 -3.32 -11.22
CA ALA A 5 -13.68 -2.74 -9.93
C ALA A 5 -13.09 -3.69 -8.88
N CYS A 6 -11.80 -3.54 -8.62
CA CYS A 6 -11.06 -4.50 -7.85
C CYS A 6 -11.31 -4.27 -6.35
N LEU A 7 -12.05 -5.14 -5.75
CA LEU A 7 -12.09 -5.35 -4.31
C LEU A 7 -10.83 -6.14 -3.90
N VAL A 8 -9.65 -5.62 -4.19
CA VAL A 8 -8.41 -6.29 -3.86
C VAL A 8 -8.03 -6.03 -2.43
N GLY A 9 -8.24 -6.97 -1.71
CA GLY A 9 -7.77 -7.29 -0.41
C GLY A 9 -8.61 -8.45 0.06
N SER A 10 -8.14 -9.67 -0.19
CA SER A 10 -8.83 -10.89 0.24
C SER A 10 -9.08 -10.94 1.75
N GLU A 11 -8.49 -10.02 2.49
CA GLU A 11 -8.60 -9.91 3.92
C GLU A 11 -9.38 -8.68 4.36
N MET A 12 -9.50 -7.68 3.51
CA MET A 12 -10.59 -6.72 3.64
C MET A 12 -11.86 -7.37 3.06
N CYS A 13 -12.14 -8.61 3.45
CA CYS A 13 -13.49 -9.10 3.42
C CYS A 13 -14.28 -8.05 4.17
N ILE A 14 -15.22 -7.46 3.45
CA ILE A 14 -16.30 -6.63 3.96
C ILE A 14 -17.10 -7.51 4.92
N ARG A 15 -16.47 -7.94 6.00
CA ARG A 15 -17.07 -8.94 6.88
C ARG A 15 -17.99 -8.29 7.88
N ASP A 16 -17.87 -7.00 8.11
CA ASP A 16 -18.76 -6.21 8.94
C ASP A 16 -18.72 -4.75 8.48
N SER A 17 -18.56 -4.55 7.17
CA SER A 17 -18.55 -3.23 6.56
C SER A 17 -19.90 -2.57 6.85
N ASN A 18 -19.81 -1.39 7.38
CA ASN A 18 -20.90 -0.46 7.42
C ASN A 18 -21.59 -0.48 6.05
N GLU A 19 -22.89 -0.84 6.00
CA GLU A 19 -23.69 -0.95 4.75
C GLU A 19 -23.65 0.33 3.90
N ARG A 20 -23.21 1.44 4.49
CA ARG A 20 -23.02 2.73 3.83
C ARG A 20 -21.79 2.79 2.92
N VAL A 21 -20.79 1.91 3.15
CA VAL A 21 -19.54 1.92 2.36
C VAL A 21 -19.74 1.11 1.08
N VAL A 22 -19.71 1.80 -0.05
CA VAL A 22 -19.91 1.20 -1.37
C VAL A 22 -18.67 1.36 -2.24
N PHE A 23 -18.43 0.37 -3.09
CA PHE A 23 -17.47 0.45 -4.17
C PHE A 23 -18.19 0.74 -5.47
N THR A 24 -17.84 1.83 -6.14
CA THR A 24 -18.41 2.21 -7.42
C THR A 24 -17.54 1.74 -8.58
N SER A 25 -18.15 1.48 -9.73
CA SER A 25 -17.40 1.20 -10.96
C SER A 25 -16.53 2.40 -11.36
N PRO A 26 -15.27 2.19 -11.70
CA PRO A 26 -14.39 3.26 -12.19
C PRO A 26 -14.73 3.70 -13.63
N VAL A 27 -15.57 2.96 -14.33
CA VAL A 27 -15.98 3.19 -15.74
C VAL A 27 -17.45 2.92 -15.94
N SER A 28 -18.06 3.55 -16.95
CA SER A 28 -19.36 3.11 -17.46
C SER A 28 -19.20 1.84 -18.29
N GLY A 29 -20.12 0.89 -18.11
CA GLY A 29 -20.03 -0.39 -18.80
C GLY A 29 -20.94 -1.46 -18.21
N THR A 30 -20.76 -2.68 -18.66
CA THR A 30 -21.53 -3.83 -18.23
C THR A 30 -20.67 -4.78 -17.41
N VAL A 31 -21.17 -5.25 -16.26
CA VAL A 31 -20.49 -6.28 -15.45
C VAL A 31 -20.36 -7.56 -16.29
N SER A 32 -19.11 -7.95 -16.56
CA SER A 32 -18.79 -9.17 -17.32
C SER A 32 -18.59 -10.38 -16.41
N ALA A 33 -18.02 -10.20 -15.22
CA ALA A 33 -17.78 -11.28 -14.28
C ALA A 33 -17.73 -10.79 -12.83
N ILE A 34 -18.14 -11.68 -11.90
CA ILE A 34 -17.94 -11.54 -10.46
C ILE A 34 -17.10 -12.74 -10.01
N ASN A 35 -15.82 -12.52 -9.82
CA ASN A 35 -14.91 -13.57 -9.40
C ASN A 35 -14.94 -13.76 -7.88
N ARG A 36 -15.08 -15.01 -7.46
CA ARG A 36 -15.18 -15.38 -6.05
C ARG A 36 -14.06 -16.33 -5.66
N GLY A 37 -13.50 -16.12 -4.50
CA GLY A 37 -12.52 -16.98 -3.85
C GLY A 37 -13.17 -17.95 -2.86
N GLU A 38 -12.36 -18.41 -1.92
CA GLU A 38 -12.79 -19.29 -0.84
C GLU A 38 -13.93 -18.65 -0.03
N LYS A 39 -14.79 -19.51 0.53
CA LYS A 39 -15.97 -19.09 1.31
C LYS A 39 -16.87 -18.07 0.60
N ARG A 40 -16.86 -18.05 -0.74
CA ARG A 40 -17.61 -17.12 -1.61
C ARG A 40 -17.22 -15.64 -1.46
N CYS A 41 -16.07 -15.33 -0.89
CA CYS A 41 -15.54 -13.97 -0.82
C CYS A 41 -15.42 -13.40 -2.24
N ILE A 42 -15.90 -12.18 -2.47
CA ILE A 42 -15.73 -11.51 -3.78
C ILE A 42 -14.29 -11.05 -3.88
N LEU A 43 -13.57 -11.58 -4.87
CA LEU A 43 -12.19 -11.18 -5.16
C LEU A 43 -12.13 -9.93 -6.03
N ASN A 44 -12.96 -9.92 -7.07
CA ASN A 44 -13.09 -8.76 -7.96
C ASN A 44 -14.40 -8.82 -8.76
N VAL A 45 -14.76 -7.66 -9.31
CA VAL A 45 -15.86 -7.50 -10.27
C VAL A 45 -15.26 -6.93 -11.54
N THR A 46 -15.39 -7.64 -12.65
CA THR A 46 -14.90 -7.20 -13.95
C THR A 46 -16.00 -6.49 -14.72
N VAL A 47 -15.68 -5.31 -15.26
CA VAL A 47 -16.60 -4.48 -16.04
C VAL A 47 -16.05 -4.32 -17.46
N GLN A 48 -16.87 -4.67 -18.44
CA GLN A 48 -16.59 -4.36 -19.85
C GLN A 48 -16.92 -2.87 -20.08
N ALA A 49 -15.89 -2.06 -20.26
CA ALA A 49 -16.06 -0.62 -20.43
C ALA A 49 -16.74 -0.26 -21.76
N ASP A 50 -17.64 0.69 -21.72
CA ASP A 50 -18.27 1.27 -22.91
C ASP A 50 -17.26 2.06 -23.75
N ALA A 51 -17.50 2.13 -25.06
CA ALA A 51 -16.67 2.93 -25.98
C ALA A 51 -16.74 4.44 -25.66
N THR A 52 -17.89 4.90 -25.22
CA THR A 52 -18.10 6.29 -24.76
C THR A 52 -18.40 6.26 -23.28
N GLN A 53 -17.54 6.88 -22.49
CA GLN A 53 -17.70 6.92 -21.04
C GLN A 53 -18.72 7.99 -20.65
N THR A 54 -19.65 7.59 -19.80
CA THR A 54 -20.59 8.48 -19.12
C THR A 54 -20.22 8.54 -17.64
N TYR A 55 -20.44 9.71 -17.03
CA TYR A 55 -20.08 9.97 -15.64
C TYR A 55 -21.30 10.40 -14.87
N GLU A 56 -21.40 9.98 -13.62
CA GLU A 56 -22.36 10.59 -12.71
C GLU A 56 -21.82 11.94 -12.26
N GLU A 57 -22.67 12.96 -12.36
CA GLU A 57 -22.36 14.33 -11.97
C GLU A 57 -22.85 14.56 -10.54
N PHE A 58 -21.96 15.04 -9.70
CA PHE A 58 -22.22 15.43 -8.32
C PHE A 58 -22.28 16.96 -8.23
N ALA A 59 -23.17 17.48 -7.40
CA ALA A 59 -23.13 18.90 -7.06
C ALA A 59 -21.79 19.23 -6.40
N LYS A 60 -21.10 20.28 -6.88
CA LYS A 60 -19.83 20.71 -6.30
C LYS A 60 -20.02 21.07 -4.82
N LEU A 61 -19.21 20.48 -3.96
CA LEU A 61 -19.26 20.74 -2.54
C LEU A 61 -18.17 21.75 -2.15
N ASN A 62 -18.60 22.92 -1.64
CA ASN A 62 -17.63 23.87 -1.12
C ASN A 62 -17.14 23.40 0.26
N VAL A 63 -15.94 22.84 0.29
CA VAL A 63 -15.33 22.27 1.51
C VAL A 63 -15.22 23.29 2.64
N GLN A 64 -15.05 24.58 2.34
CA GLN A 64 -14.92 25.62 3.40
C GLN A 64 -16.21 25.77 4.22
N THR A 65 -17.36 25.66 3.58
CA THR A 65 -18.67 25.84 4.22
C THR A 65 -19.36 24.53 4.60
N ALA A 66 -18.94 23.41 4.00
CA ALA A 66 -19.54 22.11 4.24
C ALA A 66 -19.31 21.62 5.69
N SER A 67 -20.32 20.95 6.23
CA SER A 67 -20.22 20.23 7.48
C SER A 67 -19.43 18.91 7.31
N ARG A 68 -19.04 18.31 8.46
CA ARG A 68 -18.39 16.99 8.49
C ARG A 68 -19.29 15.92 7.85
N GLU A 69 -20.54 15.90 8.21
CA GLU A 69 -21.56 14.94 7.77
C GLU A 69 -21.79 15.05 6.25
N GLU A 70 -21.86 16.28 5.71
CA GLU A 70 -21.98 16.50 4.28
C GLU A 70 -20.80 15.97 3.50
N ILE A 71 -19.56 16.11 4.02
CA ILE A 71 -18.35 15.57 3.39
C ILE A 71 -18.38 14.04 3.44
N ILE A 72 -18.74 13.43 4.57
CA ILE A 72 -18.86 11.97 4.71
C ILE A 72 -19.87 11.43 3.70
N ASP A 73 -21.08 11.97 3.67
CA ASP A 73 -22.15 11.53 2.77
C ASP A 73 -21.75 11.69 1.31
N PHE A 74 -21.02 12.75 0.98
CA PHE A 74 -20.53 13.01 -0.36
C PHE A 74 -19.49 11.97 -0.80
N LEU A 75 -18.53 11.65 0.06
CA LEU A 75 -17.51 10.64 -0.20
C LEU A 75 -18.09 9.21 -0.24
N LEU A 76 -19.08 8.91 0.59
CA LEU A 76 -19.80 7.63 0.55
C LEU A 76 -20.56 7.46 -0.75
N LYS A 77 -21.36 8.45 -1.15
CA LYS A 77 -22.16 8.44 -2.40
C LYS A 77 -21.29 8.34 -3.65
N SER A 78 -20.14 9.00 -3.64
CA SER A 78 -19.20 8.96 -4.77
C SER A 78 -18.37 7.66 -4.85
N GLY A 79 -18.40 6.81 -3.80
CA GLY A 79 -17.60 5.60 -3.70
C GLY A 79 -16.11 5.86 -3.52
N LEU A 80 -15.72 7.03 -3.03
CA LEU A 80 -14.32 7.35 -2.70
C LEU A 80 -13.96 7.10 -1.23
N TRP A 81 -14.95 6.85 -0.37
CA TRP A 81 -14.71 6.55 1.04
C TRP A 81 -13.71 5.41 1.28
N PRO A 82 -13.69 4.31 0.50
CA PRO A 82 -12.70 3.23 0.65
C PRO A 82 -11.24 3.64 0.48
N MET A 83 -10.94 4.84 0.01
CA MET A 83 -9.60 5.40 -0.06
C MET A 83 -9.05 5.87 1.29
N ILE A 84 -9.92 5.95 2.31
CA ILE A 84 -9.56 6.31 3.68
C ILE A 84 -9.39 5.03 4.49
N ILE A 85 -8.16 4.81 4.97
CA ILE A 85 -7.79 3.62 5.74
C ILE A 85 -7.62 4.00 7.20
N GLN A 86 -8.14 3.16 8.09
CA GLN A 86 -8.05 3.33 9.52
C GLN A 86 -6.92 2.49 10.10
N ARG A 87 -6.14 3.09 10.98
CA ARG A 87 -5.27 2.41 11.93
C ARG A 87 -5.80 2.60 13.36
N PRO A 88 -5.67 1.64 14.24
CA PRO A 88 -5.10 0.30 14.04
C PRO A 88 -5.87 -0.50 12.99
N TYR A 89 -5.31 -1.66 12.67
CA TYR A 89 -5.87 -2.74 11.85
C TYR A 89 -5.69 -2.62 10.33
N GLY A 90 -5.48 -1.43 9.75
CA GLY A 90 -5.31 -1.27 8.30
C GLY A 90 -6.56 -1.66 7.51
N ILE A 91 -7.73 -1.24 7.98
CA ILE A 91 -9.06 -1.48 7.38
C ILE A 91 -9.65 -0.18 6.82
N ILE A 92 -10.72 -0.26 6.04
CA ILE A 92 -11.46 0.93 5.61
C ILE A 92 -12.00 1.65 6.85
N ALA A 93 -11.86 2.98 6.88
CA ALA A 93 -12.32 3.78 8.01
C ALA A 93 -13.84 3.67 8.21
N ASP A 94 -14.28 3.56 9.46
CA ASP A 94 -15.70 3.63 9.78
C ASP A 94 -16.17 5.09 9.68
N PRO A 95 -17.21 5.42 8.87
CA PRO A 95 -17.72 6.76 8.73
C PRO A 95 -18.28 7.36 10.03
N SER A 96 -18.65 6.54 11.00
CA SER A 96 -19.15 6.97 12.31
C SER A 96 -18.02 7.38 13.26
N ASP A 97 -16.80 6.89 13.05
CA ASP A 97 -15.64 7.19 13.88
C ASP A 97 -15.08 8.59 13.61
N THR A 98 -14.47 9.18 14.61
CA THR A 98 -13.72 10.44 14.46
C THR A 98 -12.27 10.20 14.85
N PRO A 99 -11.34 10.23 13.89
CA PRO A 99 -9.93 9.96 14.18
C PRO A 99 -9.30 11.10 14.97
N LYS A 100 -8.30 10.77 15.82
CA LYS A 100 -7.49 11.78 16.51
C LYS A 100 -6.61 12.57 15.56
N ALA A 101 -6.23 11.98 14.41
CA ALA A 101 -5.39 12.60 13.38
C ALA A 101 -5.59 11.92 12.03
N VAL A 102 -5.21 12.62 10.95
CA VAL A 102 -5.10 12.04 9.61
C VAL A 102 -3.66 12.17 9.13
N PHE A 103 -3.08 11.10 8.61
CA PHE A 103 -1.71 11.07 8.11
C PHE A 103 -1.67 10.79 6.61
N VAL A 104 -0.81 11.54 5.91
CA VAL A 104 -0.53 11.37 4.48
C VAL A 104 0.97 11.38 4.27
N SER A 105 1.53 10.29 3.74
CA SER A 105 2.92 10.31 3.28
C SER A 105 2.98 10.85 1.86
N THR A 106 3.81 11.88 1.64
CA THR A 106 3.99 12.49 0.32
C THR A 106 5.10 11.82 -0.49
N PHE A 107 5.71 10.77 0.03
CA PHE A 107 6.75 10.00 -0.66
C PHE A 107 6.67 8.52 -0.29
N ASP A 108 7.10 7.68 -1.19
CA ASP A 108 7.33 6.26 -0.95
C ASP A 108 8.84 6.00 -0.90
N SER A 109 9.27 5.11 -0.02
CA SER A 109 10.67 4.72 0.14
C SER A 109 10.93 3.27 -0.28
N ALA A 110 9.91 2.55 -0.74
CA ALA A 110 10.04 1.19 -1.24
C ALA A 110 10.97 1.12 -2.47
N PRO A 111 11.57 -0.03 -2.77
CA PRO A 111 12.36 -0.18 -3.99
C PRO A 111 11.53 0.14 -5.24
N LEU A 112 12.11 0.93 -6.16
CA LEU A 112 11.49 1.34 -7.42
C LEU A 112 10.19 2.16 -7.27
N ALA A 113 9.95 2.75 -6.11
CA ALA A 113 8.76 3.53 -5.83
C ALA A 113 8.61 4.75 -6.77
N PRO A 114 7.36 5.18 -7.05
CA PRO A 114 7.10 6.36 -7.85
C PRO A 114 7.58 7.64 -7.17
N ASP A 115 8.01 8.62 -7.98
CA ASP A 115 8.26 9.98 -7.52
C ASP A 115 6.96 10.79 -7.55
N TYR A 116 6.39 11.03 -6.39
CA TYR A 116 5.12 11.76 -6.28
C TYR A 116 5.22 13.25 -6.64
N ASN A 117 6.38 13.87 -6.60
CA ASN A 117 6.55 15.22 -7.13
C ASN A 117 6.33 15.26 -8.65
N PHE A 118 6.79 14.21 -9.35
CA PHE A 118 6.53 14.07 -10.78
C PHE A 118 5.08 13.65 -11.06
N VAL A 119 4.58 12.65 -10.34
CA VAL A 119 3.25 12.05 -10.54
C VAL A 119 2.13 13.06 -10.33
N LEU A 120 2.28 13.94 -9.35
CA LEU A 120 1.25 14.91 -8.92
C LEU A 120 1.60 16.36 -9.29
N ALA A 121 2.51 16.56 -10.24
CA ALA A 121 2.83 17.88 -10.74
C ALA A 121 1.56 18.58 -11.28
N GLY A 122 1.26 19.77 -10.74
CA GLY A 122 0.07 20.55 -11.10
C GLY A 122 -1.22 20.18 -10.34
N GLU A 123 -1.19 19.19 -9.45
CA GLU A 123 -2.35 18.78 -8.63
C GLU A 123 -2.44 19.55 -7.29
N LYS A 124 -1.63 20.56 -7.07
CA LYS A 124 -1.54 21.28 -5.79
C LYS A 124 -2.91 21.75 -5.28
N ARG A 125 -3.73 22.34 -6.14
CA ARG A 125 -5.07 22.80 -5.76
C ARG A 125 -5.95 21.64 -5.27
N ASN A 126 -5.91 20.51 -5.94
CA ASN A 126 -6.70 19.34 -5.58
C ASN A 126 -6.21 18.72 -4.27
N LEU A 127 -4.88 18.65 -4.07
CA LEU A 127 -4.28 18.21 -2.82
C LEU A 127 -4.69 19.11 -1.64
N GLU A 128 -4.60 20.43 -1.78
CA GLU A 128 -5.01 21.37 -0.72
C GLU A 128 -6.51 21.27 -0.40
N THR A 129 -7.36 21.06 -1.42
CA THR A 129 -8.80 20.80 -1.19
C THR A 129 -9.04 19.48 -0.48
N GLY A 130 -8.31 18.42 -0.84
CA GLY A 130 -8.36 17.12 -0.16
C GLY A 130 -7.90 17.22 1.30
N ILE A 131 -6.81 17.94 1.57
CA ILE A 131 -6.32 18.21 2.93
C ILE A 131 -7.38 18.93 3.76
N GLU A 132 -8.03 19.94 3.21
CA GLU A 132 -9.08 20.69 3.90
C GLU A 132 -10.29 19.80 4.23
N ALA A 133 -10.67 18.90 3.31
CA ALA A 133 -11.70 17.89 3.59
C ALA A 133 -11.28 16.97 4.75
N MET A 134 -10.07 16.42 4.71
CA MET A 134 -9.55 15.56 5.79
C MET A 134 -9.49 16.31 7.13
N ARG A 135 -9.13 17.60 7.12
CA ARG A 135 -9.11 18.45 8.32
C ARG A 135 -10.48 18.55 9.00
N LYS A 136 -11.55 18.55 8.21
CA LYS A 136 -12.92 18.58 8.76
C LYS A 136 -13.41 17.22 9.25
N LEU A 137 -12.75 16.13 8.85
CA LEU A 137 -13.12 14.79 9.26
C LEU A 137 -12.45 14.34 10.57
N THR A 138 -11.39 15.01 11.01
CA THR A 138 -10.66 14.69 12.24
C THR A 138 -10.96 15.68 13.36
N SER A 139 -10.86 15.23 14.62
CA SER A 139 -10.87 16.10 15.79
C SER A 139 -9.53 16.79 16.05
N GLY A 140 -8.46 16.30 15.44
CA GLY A 140 -7.11 16.82 15.59
C GLY A 140 -6.55 17.45 14.32
N LYS A 141 -5.36 17.03 13.91
CA LYS A 141 -4.62 17.62 12.80
C LYS A 141 -4.48 16.67 11.62
N VAL A 142 -4.23 17.24 10.44
CA VAL A 142 -3.72 16.51 9.29
C VAL A 142 -2.21 16.66 9.26
N HIS A 143 -1.51 15.53 9.24
CA HIS A 143 -0.04 15.46 9.21
C HIS A 143 0.44 15.02 7.83
N LEU A 144 1.41 15.74 7.27
CA LEU A 144 2.07 15.40 6.02
C LEU A 144 3.51 14.99 6.29
N GLY A 145 3.84 13.73 5.96
CA GLY A 145 5.21 13.27 5.96
C GLY A 145 5.90 13.63 4.66
N VAL A 146 6.95 14.45 4.71
CA VAL A 146 7.72 14.92 3.56
C VAL A 146 9.15 14.42 3.66
N ARG A 147 9.76 14.03 2.53
CA ARG A 147 11.16 13.62 2.51
C ARG A 147 12.08 14.83 2.80
N ALA A 148 13.05 14.67 3.69
CA ALA A 148 14.03 15.70 3.99
C ALA A 148 14.80 16.12 2.73
N GLY A 149 14.90 17.42 2.50
CA GLY A 149 15.51 18.00 1.31
C GLY A 149 14.65 17.90 0.05
N ALA A 150 13.38 17.48 0.16
CA ALA A 150 12.45 17.54 -0.97
C ALA A 150 12.13 18.99 -1.31
N GLU A 151 12.33 19.34 -2.56
CA GLU A 151 11.90 20.60 -3.16
C GLU A 151 10.63 20.34 -3.98
N GLY A 152 9.74 21.35 -4.11
CA GLY A 152 8.57 21.24 -4.96
C GLY A 152 7.24 21.47 -4.25
N GLU A 153 6.16 21.09 -4.92
CA GLU A 153 4.79 21.39 -4.48
C GLU A 153 4.43 20.69 -3.16
N MET A 154 4.92 19.46 -2.94
CA MET A 154 4.60 18.66 -1.75
C MET A 154 5.08 19.32 -0.45
N ALA A 155 6.23 19.98 -0.46
CA ALA A 155 6.77 20.66 0.70
C ALA A 155 6.07 22.01 1.01
N SER A 156 5.18 22.47 0.13
CA SER A 156 4.50 23.77 0.21
C SER A 156 2.98 23.68 0.30
N LEU A 157 2.43 22.48 0.55
CA LEU A 157 1.00 22.26 0.73
C LEU A 157 0.48 22.92 1.99
N LYS A 158 -0.69 23.54 1.89
CA LYS A 158 -1.32 24.27 2.99
C LYS A 158 -2.40 23.43 3.68
N GLY A 159 -2.70 23.77 4.92
CA GLY A 159 -3.80 23.17 5.69
C GLY A 159 -3.40 21.95 6.53
N ALA A 160 -2.14 21.53 6.48
CA ALA A 160 -1.61 20.42 7.28
C ALA A 160 -0.32 20.78 7.99
N GLU A 161 0.04 20.01 9.01
CA GLU A 161 1.31 20.08 9.71
C GLU A 161 2.36 19.23 8.99
N ILE A 162 3.44 19.86 8.57
CA ILE A 162 4.49 19.21 7.75
C ILE A 162 5.58 18.67 8.67
N HIS A 163 5.87 17.37 8.53
CA HIS A 163 6.97 16.68 9.21
C HIS A 163 7.96 16.18 8.19
N THR A 164 9.24 16.41 8.42
CA THR A 164 10.31 15.99 7.52
C THR A 164 10.97 14.72 8.02
N PHE A 165 11.09 13.76 7.12
CA PHE A 165 11.69 12.45 7.40
C PHE A 165 12.90 12.19 6.52
N ALA A 166 13.97 11.64 7.11
CA ALA A 166 15.19 11.27 6.42
C ALA A 166 15.54 9.81 6.75
N GLY A 167 16.03 9.10 5.75
CA GLY A 167 16.46 7.70 5.95
C GLY A 167 16.20 6.83 4.74
N LYS A 168 16.51 5.54 4.94
CA LYS A 168 16.21 4.47 3.99
C LYS A 168 14.79 3.95 4.25
N HIS A 169 14.30 3.09 3.35
CA HIS A 169 13.09 2.34 3.62
C HIS A 169 13.20 1.60 4.99
N PRO A 170 12.15 1.64 5.83
CA PRO A 170 10.74 2.01 5.57
C PRO A 170 10.33 3.45 5.97
N VAL A 171 11.21 4.43 5.94
CA VAL A 171 10.91 5.81 6.37
C VAL A 171 9.68 6.43 5.64
N GLY A 172 9.35 5.94 4.46
CA GLY A 172 8.18 6.36 3.67
C GLY A 172 6.87 5.69 4.10
N ASN A 173 6.93 4.61 4.89
CA ASN A 173 5.72 3.97 5.38
C ASN A 173 5.00 4.87 6.37
N VAL A 174 3.71 5.05 6.17
CA VAL A 174 2.91 5.94 7.01
C VAL A 174 2.86 5.48 8.46
N GLY A 175 2.95 4.16 8.73
CA GLY A 175 3.02 3.61 10.09
C GLY A 175 4.24 4.08 10.85
N VAL A 176 5.40 4.10 10.21
CA VAL A 176 6.64 4.65 10.79
C VAL A 176 6.50 6.15 11.09
N GLN A 177 5.85 6.90 10.20
CA GLN A 177 5.63 8.33 10.40
C GLN A 177 4.66 8.61 11.54
N ILE A 178 3.58 7.83 11.67
CA ILE A 178 2.63 7.91 12.78
C ILE A 178 3.35 7.64 14.11
N HIS A 179 4.13 6.56 14.18
CA HIS A 179 4.87 6.20 15.38
C HIS A 179 5.76 7.33 15.91
N HIS A 180 6.42 8.07 15.02
CA HIS A 180 7.32 9.16 15.41
C HIS A 180 6.64 10.51 15.69
N VAL A 181 5.41 10.72 15.21
CA VAL A 181 4.69 11.99 15.35
C VAL A 181 3.62 11.92 16.42
N ASP A 182 2.75 10.91 16.34
CA ASP A 182 1.61 10.74 17.24
C ASP A 182 1.22 9.25 17.30
N PRO A 183 1.96 8.42 18.09
CA PRO A 183 1.76 6.98 18.17
C PRO A 183 0.32 6.62 18.60
N ILE A 184 -0.14 5.46 18.15
CA ILE A 184 -1.51 4.99 18.38
C ILE A 184 -1.58 4.17 19.65
N ASN A 185 -2.38 4.62 20.62
CA ASN A 185 -2.67 3.88 21.84
C ASN A 185 -3.98 3.08 21.70
N LYS A 186 -4.27 2.26 22.71
CA LYS A 186 -5.54 1.54 22.81
C LYS A 186 -6.71 2.53 22.72
N ASP A 187 -7.78 2.16 22.02
CA ASP A 187 -8.99 2.94 21.76
C ASP A 187 -8.81 4.19 20.90
N GLU A 188 -7.61 4.50 20.44
CA GLU A 188 -7.38 5.60 19.51
C GLU A 188 -7.56 5.15 18.06
N ARG A 189 -7.97 6.07 17.20
CA ARG A 189 -8.13 5.88 15.75
C ARG A 189 -7.34 6.95 15.01
N VAL A 190 -6.58 6.54 14.01
CA VAL A 190 -5.88 7.42 13.07
C VAL A 190 -6.27 7.01 11.67
N TRP A 191 -6.56 7.96 10.82
CA TRP A 191 -6.82 7.67 9.42
C TRP A 191 -5.61 7.99 8.55
N THR A 192 -5.47 7.22 7.49
CA THR A 192 -4.41 7.40 6.49
C THR A 192 -5.03 7.45 5.11
N VAL A 193 -4.45 8.28 4.24
CA VAL A 193 -4.88 8.41 2.84
C VAL A 193 -3.64 8.43 1.97
N ASN A 194 -3.63 7.66 0.88
CA ASN A 194 -2.56 7.76 -0.10
C ASN A 194 -2.60 9.13 -0.79
N ILE A 195 -1.44 9.68 -1.11
CA ILE A 195 -1.36 11.03 -1.69
C ILE A 195 -2.05 11.16 -3.05
N GLN A 196 -2.05 10.11 -3.89
CA GLN A 196 -2.81 10.12 -5.15
C GLN A 196 -4.32 10.04 -4.90
N ASP A 197 -4.75 9.24 -3.92
CA ASP A 197 -6.16 9.13 -3.53
C ASP A 197 -6.67 10.45 -2.94
N LEU A 198 -5.83 11.14 -2.18
CA LEU A 198 -6.13 12.49 -1.70
C LEU A 198 -6.36 13.49 -2.85
N ALA A 199 -5.55 13.41 -3.91
CA ALA A 199 -5.74 14.23 -5.11
C ALA A 199 -7.06 13.88 -5.84
N ILE A 200 -7.45 12.61 -5.90
CA ILE A 200 -8.74 12.16 -6.46
C ILE A 200 -9.91 12.72 -5.67
N ILE A 201 -9.85 12.65 -4.33
CA ILE A 201 -10.85 13.26 -3.45
C ILE A 201 -10.96 14.76 -3.72
N GLY A 202 -9.83 15.44 -3.81
CA GLY A 202 -9.80 16.88 -4.12
C GLY A 202 -10.37 17.22 -5.50
N ARG A 203 -10.08 16.40 -6.52
CA ARG A 203 -10.68 16.57 -7.88
C ARG A 203 -12.20 16.45 -7.83
N LEU A 204 -12.73 15.44 -7.16
CA LEU A 204 -14.17 15.29 -6.98
C LEU A 204 -14.79 16.53 -6.35
N LEU A 205 -14.23 17.05 -5.26
CA LEU A 205 -14.75 18.21 -4.55
C LEU A 205 -14.70 19.49 -5.38
N ASN A 206 -13.65 19.66 -6.21
CA ASN A 206 -13.50 20.84 -7.07
C ASN A 206 -14.33 20.77 -8.35
N GLU A 207 -14.50 19.60 -8.93
CA GLU A 207 -15.08 19.42 -10.27
C GLU A 207 -16.50 18.84 -10.24
N GLY A 208 -16.90 18.15 -9.18
CA GLY A 208 -18.20 17.47 -9.09
C GLY A 208 -18.26 16.18 -9.90
N ARG A 209 -17.12 15.63 -10.31
CA ARG A 209 -17.03 14.39 -11.08
C ARG A 209 -15.97 13.49 -10.49
N VAL A 210 -16.27 12.19 -10.39
CA VAL A 210 -15.28 11.18 -9.97
C VAL A 210 -14.35 10.89 -11.13
N ASP A 211 -13.10 11.30 -11.01
CA ASP A 211 -12.01 10.92 -11.91
C ASP A 211 -11.02 10.01 -11.16
N ARG A 212 -11.13 8.70 -11.38
CA ARG A 212 -10.30 7.66 -10.75
C ARG A 212 -9.01 7.39 -11.54
N THR A 213 -8.56 8.38 -12.30
CA THR A 213 -7.28 8.28 -13.01
C THR A 213 -6.12 8.42 -12.04
N LYS A 214 -5.23 7.43 -12.06
CA LYS A 214 -3.95 7.40 -11.33
C LYS A 214 -2.76 7.33 -12.28
N VAL A 215 -1.62 7.76 -11.80
CA VAL A 215 -0.35 7.54 -12.49
C VAL A 215 0.35 6.36 -11.84
N ILE A 216 0.56 5.31 -12.62
CA ILE A 216 1.14 4.04 -12.19
C ILE A 216 2.56 3.93 -12.73
N ALA A 217 3.54 3.70 -11.85
CA ALA A 217 4.90 3.40 -12.23
C ALA A 217 5.01 1.93 -12.68
N VAL A 218 5.66 1.67 -13.81
CA VAL A 218 5.98 0.32 -14.26
C VAL A 218 7.48 0.16 -14.26
N ALA A 219 8.01 -0.73 -13.42
CA ALA A 219 9.43 -0.91 -13.21
C ALA A 219 9.78 -2.38 -12.88
N GLY A 220 11.05 -2.69 -12.79
CA GLY A 220 11.57 -4.01 -12.46
C GLY A 220 12.60 -4.49 -13.45
N SER A 221 13.37 -5.51 -13.07
CA SER A 221 14.47 -6.02 -13.88
C SER A 221 14.02 -6.67 -15.21
N GLU A 222 12.77 -7.13 -15.29
CA GLU A 222 12.20 -7.74 -16.50
C GLU A 222 11.46 -6.74 -17.40
N VAL A 223 11.34 -5.46 -16.99
CA VAL A 223 10.73 -4.40 -17.79
C VAL A 223 11.77 -3.85 -18.79
N LYS A 224 11.36 -3.72 -20.05
CA LYS A 224 12.22 -3.20 -21.12
C LYS A 224 12.43 -1.69 -21.01
N ASN A 225 11.32 -0.96 -20.86
CA ASN A 225 11.29 0.50 -20.73
C ASN A 225 10.53 0.89 -19.49
N PRO A 226 11.19 1.10 -18.34
CA PRO A 226 10.54 1.60 -17.13
C PRO A 226 9.96 3.00 -17.38
N GLN A 227 8.66 3.19 -17.07
CA GLN A 227 7.99 4.46 -17.29
C GLN A 227 6.70 4.58 -16.49
N TYR A 228 6.12 5.78 -16.49
CA TYR A 228 4.83 6.08 -15.88
C TYR A 228 3.69 5.98 -16.91
N TYR A 229 2.56 5.43 -16.46
CA TYR A 229 1.33 5.34 -17.24
C TYR A 229 0.18 6.02 -16.50
N ARG A 230 -0.60 6.81 -17.20
CA ARG A 230 -1.84 7.36 -16.68
C ARG A 230 -2.98 6.38 -17.00
N LEU A 231 -3.58 5.80 -15.97
CA LEU A 231 -4.57 4.72 -16.08
C LEU A 231 -5.75 5.00 -15.15
N ILE A 232 -6.88 4.38 -15.46
CA ILE A 232 -8.02 4.31 -14.56
C ILE A 232 -7.77 3.17 -13.55
N ASP A 233 -8.23 3.32 -12.31
CA ASP A 233 -8.18 2.26 -11.30
C ASP A 233 -8.70 0.92 -11.84
N GLY A 234 -8.01 -0.16 -11.52
CA GLY A 234 -8.37 -1.49 -11.97
C GLY A 234 -8.05 -1.80 -13.43
N ALA A 235 -7.20 -1.00 -14.08
CA ALA A 235 -6.77 -1.26 -15.45
C ALA A 235 -6.10 -2.63 -15.58
N PRO A 236 -6.26 -3.34 -16.71
CA PRO A 236 -5.61 -4.63 -16.93
C PRO A 236 -4.08 -4.47 -17.00
N VAL A 237 -3.35 -5.36 -16.34
CA VAL A 237 -1.89 -5.37 -16.33
C VAL A 237 -1.32 -5.46 -17.75
N ALA A 238 -2.00 -6.21 -18.62
CA ALA A 238 -1.63 -6.34 -20.04
C ALA A 238 -1.54 -5.00 -20.77
N SER A 239 -2.29 -3.97 -20.34
CA SER A 239 -2.28 -2.64 -20.97
C SER A 239 -0.92 -1.93 -20.85
N VAL A 240 -0.14 -2.25 -19.83
CA VAL A 240 1.16 -1.62 -19.55
C VAL A 240 2.35 -2.53 -19.82
N LEU A 241 2.14 -3.84 -19.89
CA LEU A 241 3.22 -4.82 -20.12
C LEU A 241 3.28 -5.32 -21.56
N LYS A 242 2.25 -5.08 -22.37
CA LYS A 242 2.26 -5.45 -23.79
C LYS A 242 3.47 -4.78 -24.47
N ASP A 243 4.32 -5.62 -25.09
CA ASP A 243 5.54 -5.20 -25.78
C ASP A 243 6.59 -4.49 -24.87
N ASN A 244 6.39 -4.46 -23.56
CA ASN A 244 7.27 -3.81 -22.59
C ASN A 244 8.03 -4.78 -21.68
N LEU A 245 7.92 -6.08 -21.91
CA LEU A 245 8.77 -7.08 -21.25
C LEU A 245 10.06 -7.27 -22.05
N LYS A 246 11.16 -7.58 -21.36
CA LYS A 246 12.43 -7.92 -22.00
C LYS A 246 12.27 -9.22 -22.81
N PRO A 247 12.94 -9.38 -23.95
CA PRO A 247 12.92 -10.64 -24.72
C PRO A 247 13.46 -11.83 -23.92
N THR A 248 14.26 -11.57 -22.90
CA THR A 248 14.87 -12.58 -22.01
C THR A 248 13.97 -12.98 -20.85
N ALA A 249 12.81 -12.33 -20.66
CA ALA A 249 11.85 -12.61 -19.61
C ALA A 249 11.09 -13.92 -19.88
N HIS A 250 11.68 -15.05 -19.52
CA HIS A 250 11.07 -16.37 -19.77
C HIS A 250 9.96 -16.73 -18.81
N ASN A 251 10.03 -16.25 -17.56
CA ASN A 251 9.03 -16.49 -16.53
C ASN A 251 8.98 -15.29 -15.58
N PRO A 252 8.39 -14.17 -15.99
CA PRO A 252 8.33 -12.99 -15.16
C PRO A 252 7.30 -13.14 -14.05
N ARG A 253 7.67 -12.75 -12.83
CA ARG A 253 6.72 -12.48 -11.77
C ARG A 253 6.20 -11.06 -11.91
N ILE A 254 4.92 -10.93 -12.18
CA ILE A 254 4.22 -9.65 -12.23
C ILE A 254 3.63 -9.39 -10.87
N ILE A 255 3.89 -8.22 -10.32
CA ILE A 255 3.48 -7.79 -8.98
C ILE A 255 2.68 -6.50 -9.12
N SER A 256 1.43 -6.50 -8.66
CA SER A 256 0.66 -5.30 -8.45
C SER A 256 1.09 -4.66 -7.12
N GLY A 257 1.82 -3.56 -7.19
CA GLY A 257 2.51 -2.93 -6.06
C GLY A 257 4.03 -3.08 -6.12
N ASN A 258 4.71 -2.82 -5.00
CA ASN A 258 6.15 -2.96 -4.85
C ASN A 258 6.58 -4.41 -4.54
N VAL A 259 7.88 -4.68 -4.57
CA VAL A 259 8.44 -6.03 -4.33
C VAL A 259 8.32 -6.54 -2.89
N LEU A 260 8.02 -5.66 -1.93
CA LEU A 260 7.98 -6.00 -0.51
C LEU A 260 6.56 -6.34 -0.05
N THR A 261 5.55 -5.57 -0.51
CA THR A 261 4.16 -5.68 -0.03
C THR A 261 3.16 -5.92 -1.16
N GLY A 262 3.61 -5.92 -2.40
CA GLY A 262 2.76 -6.11 -3.57
C GLY A 262 2.29 -7.56 -3.74
N ARG A 263 1.24 -7.75 -4.53
CA ARG A 263 0.62 -9.05 -4.77
C ARG A 263 0.95 -9.59 -6.16
N LYS A 264 1.26 -10.88 -6.23
CA LYS A 264 1.42 -11.56 -7.52
C LYS A 264 0.11 -11.47 -8.32
N THR A 265 0.22 -11.04 -9.55
CA THR A 265 -0.90 -10.87 -10.47
C THR A 265 -0.61 -11.64 -11.76
N PRO A 266 -1.57 -12.40 -12.32
CA PRO A 266 -1.40 -13.05 -13.61
C PRO A 266 -1.31 -12.01 -14.74
N ALA A 267 -0.78 -12.41 -15.89
CA ALA A 267 -0.59 -11.50 -17.04
C ALA A 267 -1.90 -10.94 -17.61
N ASP A 268 -3.00 -11.66 -17.43
CA ASP A 268 -4.37 -11.28 -17.78
C ASP A 268 -5.13 -10.65 -16.60
N GLY A 269 -4.43 -10.42 -15.47
CA GLY A 269 -5.01 -9.82 -14.28
C GLY A 269 -5.07 -8.29 -14.33
N PHE A 270 -5.41 -7.70 -13.20
CA PHE A 270 -5.68 -6.27 -13.07
C PHE A 270 -4.78 -5.63 -12.01
N ILE A 271 -4.55 -4.34 -12.15
CA ILE A 271 -3.84 -3.52 -11.15
C ILE A 271 -4.75 -3.33 -9.94
N GLY A 272 -4.23 -3.60 -8.75
CA GLY A 272 -5.00 -3.49 -7.50
C GLY A 272 -5.40 -2.05 -7.18
N PHE A 273 -6.52 -1.89 -6.48
CA PHE A 273 -7.12 -0.61 -6.10
C PHE A 273 -6.15 0.35 -5.38
N TYR A 274 -5.34 -0.19 -4.46
CA TYR A 274 -4.37 0.60 -3.70
C TYR A 274 -2.97 0.64 -4.32
N ALA A 275 -2.78 -0.03 -5.46
CA ALA A 275 -1.47 -0.09 -6.10
C ALA A 275 -1.15 1.19 -6.88
N ASN A 276 0.05 1.72 -6.66
CA ASN A 276 0.58 2.89 -7.38
C ASN A 276 1.73 2.51 -8.33
N MET A 277 2.03 1.21 -8.43
CA MET A 277 3.05 0.70 -9.32
C MET A 277 2.79 -0.76 -9.71
N VAL A 278 3.42 -1.17 -10.79
CA VAL A 278 3.53 -2.57 -11.21
C VAL A 278 5.02 -2.90 -11.31
N THR A 279 5.42 -3.95 -10.60
CA THR A 279 6.82 -4.39 -10.59
C THR A 279 6.94 -5.76 -11.28
N VAL A 280 7.95 -5.90 -12.15
CA VAL A 280 8.18 -7.17 -12.83
C VAL A 280 9.62 -7.62 -12.62
N ILE A 281 9.77 -8.79 -12.01
CA ILE A 281 11.06 -9.42 -11.68
C ILE A 281 11.07 -10.87 -12.13
N PRO A 282 12.25 -11.54 -12.19
CA PRO A 282 12.30 -12.97 -12.49
C PRO A 282 11.56 -13.80 -11.43
N GLU A 283 10.83 -14.81 -11.87
CA GLU A 283 10.26 -15.82 -10.95
C GLU A 283 11.36 -16.79 -10.52
N GLY A 284 11.55 -16.92 -9.19
CA GLY A 284 12.51 -17.83 -8.60
C GLY A 284 11.88 -19.17 -8.25
N ASN A 285 12.14 -20.19 -9.04
CA ASN A 285 11.68 -21.56 -8.80
C ASN A 285 12.75 -22.61 -9.10
N HIS A 286 14.00 -22.25 -8.89
CA HIS A 286 15.13 -23.14 -9.12
C HIS A 286 15.85 -23.51 -7.81
N TYR A 287 16.25 -24.75 -7.72
CA TYR A 287 17.03 -25.27 -6.61
C TYR A 287 18.52 -25.29 -6.93
N GLU A 288 19.34 -24.85 -5.97
CA GLU A 288 20.78 -24.93 -6.08
C GLU A 288 21.32 -25.91 -5.01
N LEU A 289 21.88 -27.01 -5.44
CA LEU A 289 22.52 -27.95 -4.55
C LEU A 289 23.72 -27.29 -3.86
N LEU A 290 23.76 -27.33 -2.52
CA LEU A 290 24.80 -26.70 -1.68
C LEU A 290 25.03 -25.21 -1.99
N GLY A 291 24.02 -24.51 -2.51
CA GLY A 291 24.11 -23.09 -2.90
C GLY A 291 24.57 -22.17 -1.77
N TRP A 292 24.28 -22.51 -0.53
CA TRP A 292 24.68 -21.78 0.69
C TRP A 292 26.18 -21.90 1.00
N ALA A 293 26.86 -22.95 0.55
CA ALA A 293 28.28 -23.21 0.80
C ALA A 293 29.20 -22.69 -0.30
N MET A 294 28.66 -22.24 -1.44
CA MET A 294 29.44 -21.80 -2.60
C MET A 294 29.92 -20.36 -2.42
N PRO A 295 31.22 -20.05 -2.58
CA PRO A 295 31.71 -18.68 -2.60
C PRO A 295 31.21 -17.99 -3.89
N ARG A 296 30.25 -17.08 -3.76
CA ARG A 296 29.60 -16.41 -4.90
C ARG A 296 29.87 -14.92 -4.89
N LEU A 297 30.27 -14.38 -6.04
CA LEU A 297 30.43 -12.95 -6.27
C LEU A 297 29.14 -12.31 -6.80
N ASN A 298 28.17 -13.13 -7.23
CA ASN A 298 26.97 -12.68 -7.94
C ASN A 298 25.68 -12.78 -7.14
N LYS A 299 25.69 -13.35 -5.94
CA LYS A 299 24.51 -13.57 -5.15
C LYS A 299 24.44 -12.57 -3.99
N PHE A 300 23.30 -11.92 -3.82
CA PHE A 300 23.06 -11.02 -2.71
C PHE A 300 22.92 -11.80 -1.40
N SER A 301 23.44 -11.25 -0.31
CA SER A 301 23.26 -11.81 1.02
C SER A 301 23.33 -10.70 2.07
N VAL A 302 22.28 -10.56 2.86
CA VAL A 302 22.21 -9.62 4.00
C VAL A 302 23.25 -10.00 5.06
N SER A 303 23.44 -11.29 5.34
CA SER A 303 24.39 -11.82 6.32
C SER A 303 25.85 -11.82 5.86
N ARG A 304 26.13 -11.35 4.66
CA ARG A 304 27.46 -11.39 4.03
C ARG A 304 28.06 -12.82 3.91
N ALA A 305 27.20 -13.81 3.78
CA ALA A 305 27.62 -15.21 3.61
C ALA A 305 28.37 -15.44 2.28
N TYR A 306 28.14 -14.59 1.27
CA TYR A 306 28.80 -14.67 -0.03
C TYR A 306 29.81 -13.55 -0.21
N PHE A 307 30.83 -13.76 -1.03
CA PHE A 307 31.88 -12.76 -1.31
C PHE A 307 31.41 -11.56 -2.15
N SER A 308 30.15 -11.53 -2.54
CA SER A 308 29.54 -10.39 -3.24
C SER A 308 29.63 -9.05 -2.46
N TRP A 309 29.78 -9.10 -1.14
CA TRP A 309 29.99 -7.92 -0.30
C TRP A 309 31.33 -7.19 -0.61
N LEU A 310 32.27 -7.85 -1.28
CA LEU A 310 33.51 -7.21 -1.78
C LEU A 310 33.23 -6.24 -2.96
N CYS A 311 32.05 -6.31 -3.56
CA CYS A 311 31.62 -5.50 -4.69
C CYS A 311 30.43 -4.58 -4.27
N PRO A 312 30.62 -3.56 -3.42
CA PRO A 312 29.53 -2.79 -2.81
C PRO A 312 28.71 -1.95 -3.81
N LYS A 313 29.22 -1.72 -5.02
CA LYS A 313 28.52 -0.96 -6.08
C LYS A 313 27.77 -1.87 -7.05
N LYS A 314 27.76 -3.18 -6.81
CA LYS A 314 27.11 -4.12 -7.70
C LYS A 314 25.58 -3.98 -7.63
N VAL A 315 24.96 -3.93 -8.78
CA VAL A 315 23.50 -4.02 -8.93
C VAL A 315 23.12 -5.49 -9.08
N TYR A 316 22.05 -5.90 -8.44
CA TYR A 316 21.53 -7.26 -8.45
C TYR A 316 20.16 -7.29 -9.09
N ASP A 317 19.95 -8.22 -10.00
CA ASP A 317 18.62 -8.61 -10.47
C ASP A 317 18.12 -9.71 -9.52
N LEU A 318 17.37 -9.30 -8.49
CA LEU A 318 16.83 -10.23 -7.51
C LEU A 318 15.60 -10.94 -8.07
N ASP A 319 15.52 -12.23 -7.82
CA ASP A 319 14.37 -13.08 -8.11
C ASP A 319 13.55 -13.38 -6.84
N THR A 320 12.51 -14.19 -6.97
CA THR A 320 11.67 -14.61 -5.84
C THR A 320 12.12 -15.91 -5.19
N ASN A 321 13.32 -16.39 -5.48
CA ASN A 321 13.81 -17.63 -4.91
C ASN A 321 14.16 -17.47 -3.43
N LEU A 322 13.61 -18.31 -2.56
CA LEU A 322 13.83 -18.25 -1.12
C LEU A 322 15.30 -18.45 -0.70
N ASN A 323 16.12 -19.09 -1.55
CA ASN A 323 17.54 -19.36 -1.28
C ASN A 323 17.79 -20.06 0.08
N GLY A 324 16.95 -21.00 0.43
CA GLY A 324 16.98 -21.78 1.66
C GLY A 324 15.63 -22.43 1.93
N GLY A 325 15.55 -23.20 2.99
CA GLY A 325 14.28 -23.78 3.47
C GLY A 325 13.76 -23.02 4.68
N GLU A 326 12.50 -23.16 4.95
CA GLU A 326 11.87 -22.68 6.19
C GLU A 326 12.51 -23.33 7.41
N ARG A 327 12.65 -22.58 8.47
CA ARG A 327 13.27 -23.02 9.72
C ARG A 327 12.43 -22.54 10.91
N PRO A 328 12.59 -23.18 12.09
CA PRO A 328 11.96 -22.67 13.30
C PRO A 328 12.32 -21.22 13.59
N PHE A 329 11.38 -20.48 14.10
CA PHE A 329 11.54 -19.08 14.46
C PHE A 329 12.57 -18.90 15.59
N VAL A 330 13.59 -18.10 15.33
CA VAL A 330 14.74 -17.90 16.26
C VAL A 330 14.78 -16.43 16.70
N VAL A 331 15.05 -16.22 17.99
CA VAL A 331 15.28 -14.87 18.55
C VAL A 331 16.70 -14.44 18.20
N THR A 332 16.84 -13.50 17.28
CA THR A 332 18.15 -13.03 16.81
C THR A 332 18.42 -11.55 17.08
N GLY A 333 17.40 -10.77 17.48
CA GLY A 333 17.49 -9.30 17.55
C GLY A 333 17.77 -8.66 16.17
N LEU A 334 17.47 -9.37 15.08
CA LEU A 334 17.71 -8.89 13.73
C LEU A 334 16.68 -7.86 13.31
N TYR A 335 15.43 -8.06 13.66
CA TYR A 335 14.31 -7.23 13.21
C TYR A 335 14.38 -5.81 13.75
N ASP A 336 14.91 -5.63 14.97
CA ASP A 336 15.11 -4.31 15.59
C ASP A 336 15.98 -3.37 14.75
N LYS A 337 16.79 -3.93 13.83
CA LYS A 337 17.63 -3.14 12.90
C LYS A 337 16.88 -2.63 11.68
N TYR A 338 15.73 -3.23 11.36
CA TYR A 338 14.98 -2.96 10.13
C TYR A 338 13.61 -2.35 10.39
N LEU A 339 13.13 -2.39 11.63
CA LEU A 339 11.91 -1.76 12.07
C LEU A 339 12.27 -0.53 12.93
N PRO A 340 12.19 0.68 12.36
CA PRO A 340 12.53 1.91 13.08
C PRO A 340 11.35 2.41 13.93
N MET A 341 10.82 1.55 14.80
CA MET A 341 9.75 1.83 15.74
C MET A 341 10.15 1.29 17.11
N ASP A 342 9.75 1.98 18.18
CA ASP A 342 10.07 1.59 19.56
C ASP A 342 9.13 0.48 20.06
N ILE A 343 9.15 -0.65 19.37
CA ILE A 343 8.42 -1.86 19.71
C ILE A 343 9.37 -3.06 19.72
N TYR A 344 8.93 -4.18 20.30
CA TYR A 344 9.71 -5.41 20.37
C TYR A 344 9.24 -6.43 19.32
N PRO A 345 9.69 -6.34 18.05
CA PRO A 345 9.11 -7.08 16.93
C PRO A 345 9.15 -8.60 17.13
N THR A 346 10.27 -9.12 17.61
CA THR A 346 10.42 -10.57 17.84
C THR A 346 9.45 -11.10 18.91
N TYR A 347 9.24 -10.33 19.97
CA TYR A 347 8.33 -10.73 21.07
C TYR A 347 6.87 -10.56 20.63
N LEU A 348 6.55 -9.53 19.88
CA LEU A 348 5.22 -9.33 19.31
C LEU A 348 4.82 -10.50 18.40
N LEU A 349 5.68 -10.90 17.46
CA LEU A 349 5.44 -12.06 16.60
C LEU A 349 5.21 -13.35 17.40
N LYS A 350 5.97 -13.56 18.46
CA LYS A 350 5.78 -14.72 19.35
C LYS A 350 4.49 -14.67 20.15
N ALA A 351 4.06 -13.48 20.59
CA ALA A 351 2.78 -13.30 21.27
C ALA A 351 1.61 -13.61 20.33
N ILE A 352 1.70 -13.17 19.06
CA ILE A 352 0.73 -13.49 18.02
C ILE A 352 0.64 -15.01 17.78
N LEU A 353 1.77 -15.67 17.58
CA LEU A 353 1.81 -17.12 17.37
C LEU A 353 1.28 -17.91 18.57
N ALA A 354 1.39 -17.35 19.78
CA ALA A 354 0.85 -17.96 21.00
C ALA A 354 -0.63 -17.61 21.23
N GLY A 355 -1.22 -16.68 20.47
CA GLY A 355 -2.57 -16.18 20.66
C GLY A 355 -2.76 -15.39 21.97
N ASP A 356 -1.68 -14.79 22.49
CA ASP A 356 -1.67 -14.05 23.77
C ASP A 356 -2.01 -12.56 23.53
N ILE A 357 -3.31 -12.24 23.58
CA ILE A 357 -3.86 -10.93 23.27
C ILE A 357 -3.29 -9.85 24.19
N ASP A 358 -3.22 -10.10 25.50
CA ASP A 358 -2.69 -9.13 26.48
C ASP A 358 -1.25 -8.75 26.14
N LYS A 359 -0.44 -9.73 25.74
CA LYS A 359 0.93 -9.45 25.31
C LYS A 359 1.00 -8.77 23.95
N MET A 360 0.11 -9.09 22.99
CA MET A 360 0.06 -8.35 21.72
C MET A 360 -0.22 -6.87 21.96
N GLU A 361 -1.19 -6.53 22.81
CA GLU A 361 -1.50 -5.14 23.19
C GLU A 361 -0.29 -4.45 23.82
N ASN A 362 0.32 -5.07 24.82
CA ASN A 362 1.47 -4.52 25.55
C ASN A 362 2.74 -4.37 24.68
N LEU A 363 2.82 -5.10 23.56
CA LEU A 363 3.97 -5.10 22.65
C LEU A 363 3.73 -4.24 21.38
N GLY A 364 2.63 -3.51 21.29
CA GLY A 364 2.40 -2.50 20.25
C GLY A 364 1.68 -2.98 19.01
N ILE A 365 0.80 -4.01 19.09
CA ILE A 365 0.02 -4.49 17.93
C ILE A 365 -0.84 -3.39 17.29
N TYR A 366 -1.26 -2.37 18.04
CA TYR A 366 -2.07 -1.27 17.54
C TYR A 366 -1.32 -0.29 16.63
N GLU A 367 0.01 -0.27 16.72
CA GLU A 367 0.83 0.66 15.94
C GLU A 367 1.22 0.12 14.56
N VAL A 368 1.13 -1.18 14.36
CA VAL A 368 1.70 -1.86 13.20
C VAL A 368 0.66 -2.49 12.28
N VAL A 369 1.03 -2.58 11.02
CA VAL A 369 0.38 -3.45 10.04
C VAL A 369 1.47 -4.24 9.29
N GLU A 370 1.07 -5.17 8.42
CA GLU A 370 1.98 -6.06 7.72
C GLU A 370 3.06 -5.35 6.90
N GLU A 371 2.76 -4.20 6.29
CA GLU A 371 3.73 -3.43 5.48
C GLU A 371 4.95 -2.96 6.29
N ASP A 372 4.77 -2.72 7.59
CA ASP A 372 5.84 -2.25 8.47
C ASP A 372 6.87 -3.37 8.73
N PHE A 373 6.47 -4.63 8.61
CA PHE A 373 7.32 -5.82 8.78
C PHE A 373 7.90 -6.40 7.48
N ALA A 374 7.63 -5.82 6.33
CA ALA A 374 8.06 -6.36 5.04
C ALA A 374 9.60 -6.50 4.91
N LEU A 375 10.38 -5.54 5.46
CA LEU A 375 11.83 -5.67 5.52
C LEU A 375 12.29 -6.75 6.52
N CYS A 376 11.58 -6.94 7.63
CA CYS A 376 11.88 -8.00 8.59
C CYS A 376 11.73 -9.37 7.92
N GLU A 377 10.67 -9.56 7.12
CA GLU A 377 10.46 -10.78 6.35
C GLU A 377 11.54 -10.99 5.29
N PHE A 378 11.92 -9.94 4.56
CA PHE A 378 12.98 -10.02 3.55
C PHE A 378 14.33 -10.46 4.13
N VAL A 379 14.68 -10.01 5.32
CA VAL A 379 15.96 -10.33 5.96
C VAL A 379 15.92 -11.57 6.84
N ASP A 380 14.76 -12.15 7.08
CA ASP A 380 14.59 -13.26 8.00
C ASP A 380 15.37 -14.51 7.57
N PRO A 381 16.28 -15.02 8.41
CA PRO A 381 17.02 -16.25 8.13
C PRO A 381 16.16 -17.50 8.24
N SER A 382 15.04 -17.45 8.96
CA SER A 382 14.12 -18.57 9.15
C SER A 382 13.12 -18.73 8.02
N LYS A 383 12.97 -17.71 7.15
CA LYS A 383 12.07 -17.71 5.98
C LYS A 383 10.59 -17.90 6.34
N ILE A 384 10.17 -17.35 7.46
CA ILE A 384 8.77 -17.37 7.89
C ILE A 384 8.00 -16.21 7.24
N GLU A 385 6.71 -16.38 7.06
CA GLU A 385 5.80 -15.36 6.49
C GLU A 385 5.39 -14.36 7.58
N ILE A 386 6.26 -13.41 7.88
CA ILE A 386 6.08 -12.46 8.99
C ILE A 386 4.88 -11.55 8.76
N GLN A 387 4.68 -11.08 7.53
CA GLN A 387 3.54 -10.24 7.19
C GLN A 387 2.21 -10.96 7.43
N GLN A 388 2.15 -12.26 7.10
CA GLN A 388 0.97 -13.08 7.38
C GLN A 388 0.73 -13.25 8.89
N ILE A 389 1.77 -13.48 9.67
CA ILE A 389 1.66 -13.58 11.14
C ILE A 389 1.08 -12.27 11.71
N ILE A 390 1.56 -11.11 11.28
CA ILE A 390 1.02 -9.81 11.71
C ILE A 390 -0.46 -9.68 11.34
N ARG A 391 -0.84 -10.04 10.10
CA ARG A 391 -2.25 -9.99 9.67
C ARG A 391 -3.13 -10.92 10.49
N ASP A 392 -2.66 -12.12 10.82
CA ASP A 392 -3.40 -13.06 11.65
C ASP A 392 -3.59 -12.51 13.08
N GLY A 393 -2.56 -11.87 13.65
CA GLY A 393 -2.66 -11.18 14.93
C GLY A 393 -3.69 -10.05 14.91
N ILE A 394 -3.66 -9.20 13.88
CA ILE A 394 -4.63 -8.12 13.68
C ILE A 394 -6.05 -8.68 13.55
N ASN A 395 -6.23 -9.75 12.77
CA ASN A 395 -7.53 -10.41 12.60
C ASN A 395 -8.05 -11.02 13.91
N LEU A 396 -7.15 -11.52 14.77
CA LEU A 396 -7.51 -11.98 16.10
C LEU A 396 -7.99 -10.80 16.97
N MET A 397 -7.25 -9.69 16.98
CA MET A 397 -7.64 -8.48 17.71
C MET A 397 -9.03 -7.95 17.29
N ILE A 398 -9.30 -7.92 15.97
CA ILE A 398 -10.61 -7.47 15.45
C ILE A 398 -11.77 -8.38 15.90
N LYS A 399 -11.51 -9.67 16.12
CA LYS A 399 -12.57 -10.61 16.54
C LYS A 399 -12.90 -10.51 18.03
N GLU A 400 -11.94 -10.09 18.82
CA GLU A 400 -12.06 -10.00 20.28
C GLU A 400 -12.39 -8.55 20.76
N ALA A 401 -12.29 -7.56 19.84
CA ALA A 401 -12.72 -6.18 20.10
C ALA A 401 -14.23 -6.03 19.88
#